data_7156c31704808e676437e150a6e0e9ac
#
_entry.id   7156c31704808e676437e150a6e0e9ac
#
_cell.length_a   1.000
_cell.length_b   1.000
_cell.length_c   1.000
_cell.angle_alpha   90.00
_cell.angle_beta   90.00
_cell.angle_gamma   90.00
#
_symmetry.space_group_name_H-M   'P 1'
#
loop_
_entity.id
_entity.type
_entity.pdbx_description
1 polymer ?
#
loop_
_entity_poly.entity_id
_entity_poly.type
_entity_poly.pdbx_seq_one_letter_code
_entity_poly.pdbx_strand_id
1 'polypeptide(L)'
;KGQDQEGIKAALTAECVADVRTDGTEATILVSAATNFVNYHDVSGNAAQRNADYINKVKLMSYAQLEKRHVEAYQKQFATSSLVLPTDINASLPTNQRLEKFAGSKDMAMVALMYNYGRYLLISSSQPGGQAANLQGVWNDSKNAPWDSKYTININTEMNYWLSLIHIS
;
A
#
# COMPACT_ATOMS: atom_id res chain seq x y z
N LYS A 1 -6.17 4.08 20.14
CA LYS A 1 -6.63 2.81 20.71
C LYS A 1 -7.73 2.25 19.83
N GLY A 2 -7.74 0.93 19.62
CA GLY A 2 -8.80 0.23 18.91
C GLY A 2 -10.17 0.40 19.57
N GLN A 3 -11.23 -0.01 18.88
CA GLN A 3 -12.60 0.05 19.37
C GLN A 3 -12.98 -1.27 20.03
N ASP A 4 -13.65 -1.19 21.20
CA ASP A 4 -14.19 -2.37 21.88
C ASP A 4 -15.27 -3.02 21.01
N GLN A 5 -15.27 -4.35 20.89
CA GLN A 5 -16.23 -5.10 20.09
C GLN A 5 -16.76 -6.31 20.89
N GLU A 6 -18.05 -6.57 20.82
CA GLU A 6 -18.69 -7.75 21.42
C GLU A 6 -18.32 -7.97 22.91
N GLY A 7 -18.15 -6.88 23.66
CA GLY A 7 -17.76 -6.94 25.08
C GLY A 7 -16.26 -7.17 25.33
N ILE A 8 -15.46 -7.34 24.29
CA ILE A 8 -14.01 -7.50 24.38
C ILE A 8 -13.35 -6.12 24.29
N LYS A 9 -12.54 -5.78 25.28
CA LYS A 9 -11.79 -4.53 25.28
C LYS A 9 -10.70 -4.54 24.22
N ALA A 10 -10.64 -3.47 23.42
CA ALA A 10 -9.59 -3.31 22.45
C ALA A 10 -8.22 -3.18 23.10
N ALA A 11 -7.32 -4.08 22.76
CA ALA A 11 -5.93 -4.08 23.17
C ALA A 11 -4.99 -3.49 22.11
N LEU A 12 -5.43 -3.42 20.85
CA LEU A 12 -4.65 -2.83 19.77
C LEU A 12 -4.53 -1.32 19.95
N THR A 13 -3.31 -0.82 19.83
CA THR A 13 -3.00 0.62 19.82
C THR A 13 -2.19 0.97 18.59
N ALA A 14 -2.35 2.19 18.12
CA ALA A 14 -1.56 2.74 17.03
C ALA A 14 -0.99 4.10 17.45
N GLU A 15 0.17 4.43 16.92
CA GLU A 15 0.83 5.72 17.09
C GLU A 15 1.33 6.20 15.73
N CYS A 16 1.17 7.48 15.46
CA CYS A 16 1.74 8.15 14.29
C CYS A 16 2.63 9.30 14.79
N VAL A 17 3.83 9.39 14.23
CA VAL A 17 4.82 10.44 14.54
C VAL A 17 5.18 11.15 13.27
N ALA A 18 5.28 12.48 13.34
CA ALA A 18 5.81 13.33 12.27
C ALA A 18 7.07 14.04 12.75
N ASP A 19 8.17 13.88 12.02
CA ASP A 19 9.41 14.64 12.18
C ASP A 19 9.46 15.70 11.07
N VAL A 20 9.49 16.98 11.45
CA VAL A 20 9.44 18.10 10.51
C VAL A 20 10.78 18.83 10.55
N ARG A 21 11.39 18.98 9.38
CA ARG A 21 12.62 19.73 9.19
C ARG A 21 12.42 20.82 8.14
N THR A 22 12.93 22.00 8.41
CA THR A 22 12.86 23.13 7.49
C THR A 22 14.25 23.61 7.15
N ASP A 23 14.46 23.94 5.88
CA ASP A 23 15.68 24.58 5.38
C ASP A 23 15.28 25.76 4.50
N GLY A 24 15.15 26.92 5.15
CA GLY A 24 14.78 28.16 4.48
C GLY A 24 13.41 28.09 3.79
N THR A 25 13.41 27.70 2.53
CA THR A 25 12.20 27.65 1.69
C THR A 25 11.56 26.27 1.57
N GLU A 26 12.24 25.23 2.03
CA GLU A 26 11.77 23.84 1.92
C GLU A 26 11.44 23.24 3.28
N ALA A 27 10.44 22.37 3.30
CA ALA A 27 10.10 21.57 4.46
C ALA A 27 10.10 20.09 4.09
N THR A 28 10.82 19.28 4.86
CA THR A 28 10.77 17.82 4.77
C THR A 28 9.99 17.28 5.96
N ILE A 29 8.94 16.52 5.70
CA ILE A 29 8.10 15.89 6.71
C ILE A 29 8.27 14.38 6.60
N LEU A 30 8.81 13.75 7.64
CA LEU A 30 8.90 12.30 7.76
C LEU A 30 7.76 11.82 8.65
N VAL A 31 6.90 10.96 8.12
CA VAL A 31 5.78 10.39 8.84
C VAL A 31 6.02 8.91 9.06
N SER A 32 5.89 8.44 10.29
CA SER A 32 5.93 7.04 10.66
C SER A 32 4.69 6.66 11.45
N ALA A 33 4.10 5.53 11.12
CA ALA A 33 2.97 4.97 11.85
C ALA A 33 3.25 3.52 12.21
N ALA A 34 3.00 3.16 13.45
CA ALA A 34 3.18 1.80 13.94
C ALA A 34 2.07 1.41 14.91
N THR A 35 1.90 0.10 15.09
CA THR A 35 0.99 -0.47 16.08
C THR A 35 1.74 -1.34 17.06
N ASN A 36 1.07 -1.73 18.15
CA ASN A 36 1.58 -2.72 19.08
C ASN A 36 1.31 -4.17 18.62
N PHE A 37 0.78 -4.38 17.42
CA PHE A 37 0.52 -5.71 16.85
C PHE A 37 1.84 -6.47 16.61
N VAL A 38 1.94 -7.69 17.10
CA VAL A 38 3.04 -8.64 16.81
C VAL A 38 2.50 -9.77 15.93
N ASN A 39 1.43 -10.41 16.38
CA ASN A 39 0.67 -11.41 15.62
C ASN A 39 -0.75 -11.50 16.19
N TYR A 40 -1.58 -12.38 15.66
CA TYR A 40 -3.00 -12.49 16.04
C TYR A 40 -3.23 -12.98 17.50
N HIS A 41 -2.22 -13.45 18.19
CA HIS A 41 -2.25 -13.81 19.62
C HIS A 41 -1.53 -12.78 20.51
N ASP A 42 -0.76 -11.87 19.91
CA ASP A 42 0.16 -11.03 20.65
C ASP A 42 0.10 -9.57 20.18
N VAL A 43 -0.26 -8.69 21.08
CA VAL A 43 -0.28 -7.24 20.91
C VAL A 43 0.63 -6.54 21.92
N SER A 44 1.69 -7.19 22.36
CA SER A 44 2.65 -6.65 23.34
C SER A 44 3.72 -5.73 22.74
N GLY A 45 3.71 -5.52 21.42
CA GLY A 45 4.68 -4.67 20.75
C GLY A 45 4.64 -3.22 21.23
N ASN A 46 5.72 -2.50 21.01
CA ASN A 46 5.86 -1.09 21.37
C ASN A 46 5.82 -0.21 20.12
N ALA A 47 4.69 0.45 19.87
CA ALA A 47 4.50 1.33 18.73
C ALA A 47 5.47 2.53 18.74
N ALA A 48 5.69 3.14 19.91
CA ALA A 48 6.59 4.29 20.04
C ALA A 48 8.04 3.92 19.71
N GLN A 49 8.52 2.77 20.21
CA GLN A 49 9.86 2.29 19.88
C GLN A 49 10.02 1.99 18.39
N ARG A 50 9.03 1.34 17.78
CA ARG A 50 9.04 1.08 16.32
C ARG A 50 9.12 2.36 15.51
N ASN A 51 8.32 3.38 15.86
CA ASN A 51 8.35 4.69 15.20
C ASN A 51 9.71 5.37 15.36
N ALA A 52 10.26 5.36 16.59
CA ALA A 52 11.58 5.93 16.85
C ALA A 52 12.67 5.23 16.02
N ASP A 53 12.63 3.91 15.91
CA ASP A 53 13.59 3.13 15.12
C ASP A 53 13.49 3.47 13.62
N TYR A 54 12.26 3.62 13.08
CA TYR A 54 12.06 3.98 11.67
C TYR A 54 12.56 5.41 11.38
N ILE A 55 12.15 6.38 12.18
CA ILE A 55 12.58 7.78 12.01
C ILE A 55 14.11 7.90 12.16
N ASN A 56 14.70 7.26 13.16
CA ASN A 56 16.15 7.30 13.40
C ASN A 56 16.98 6.73 12.23
N LYS A 57 16.47 5.74 11.52
CA LYS A 57 17.13 5.17 10.34
C LYS A 57 17.17 6.12 9.13
N VAL A 58 16.24 7.05 9.04
CA VAL A 58 16.03 7.86 7.83
C VAL A 58 16.21 9.36 8.05
N LYS A 59 16.13 9.85 9.28
CA LYS A 59 16.14 11.29 9.60
C LYS A 59 17.40 12.06 9.12
N LEU A 60 18.50 11.38 8.92
CA LEU A 60 19.75 12.00 8.42
C LEU A 60 19.90 11.87 6.90
N MET A 61 18.95 11.23 6.22
CA MET A 61 18.99 11.07 4.78
C MET A 61 18.34 12.27 4.09
N SER A 62 18.90 12.65 2.93
CA SER A 62 18.26 13.63 2.05
C SER A 62 17.02 13.01 1.37
N TYR A 63 16.10 13.89 0.89
CA TYR A 63 14.94 13.43 0.11
C TYR A 63 15.38 12.57 -1.09
N ALA A 64 16.37 13.00 -1.86
CA ALA A 64 16.89 12.26 -3.00
C ALA A 64 17.41 10.86 -2.65
N GLN A 65 18.03 10.71 -1.47
CA GLN A 65 18.48 9.39 -1.00
C GLN A 65 17.30 8.50 -0.61
N LEU A 66 16.27 9.06 0.02
CA LEU A 66 15.04 8.33 0.37
C LEU A 66 14.27 7.91 -0.87
N GLU A 67 14.09 8.82 -1.82
CA GLU A 67 13.43 8.56 -3.11
C GLU A 67 14.17 7.46 -3.89
N LYS A 68 15.49 7.56 -4.04
CA LYS A 68 16.29 6.54 -4.72
C LYS A 68 16.08 5.16 -4.09
N ARG A 69 16.18 5.04 -2.76
CA ARG A 69 15.97 3.78 -2.04
C ARG A 69 14.58 3.22 -2.24
N HIS A 70 13.55 4.10 -2.20
CA HIS A 70 12.17 3.71 -2.43
C HIS A 70 11.99 3.14 -3.84
N VAL A 71 12.45 3.87 -4.86
CA VAL A 71 12.34 3.46 -6.26
C VAL A 71 13.06 2.13 -6.50
N GLU A 72 14.29 1.98 -6.01
CA GLU A 72 15.06 0.73 -6.15
C GLU A 72 14.36 -0.47 -5.48
N ALA A 73 13.81 -0.28 -4.27
CA ALA A 73 13.10 -1.33 -3.57
C ALA A 73 11.79 -1.72 -4.29
N TYR A 74 11.03 -0.73 -4.76
CA TYR A 74 9.79 -0.96 -5.49
C TYR A 74 10.03 -1.63 -6.84
N GLN A 75 11.01 -1.16 -7.60
CA GLN A 75 11.34 -1.70 -8.92
C GLN A 75 11.77 -3.16 -8.88
N LYS A 76 12.44 -3.61 -7.83
CA LYS A 76 12.79 -5.03 -7.66
C LYS A 76 11.58 -5.96 -7.73
N GLN A 77 10.43 -5.50 -7.28
CA GLN A 77 9.18 -6.25 -7.32
C GLN A 77 8.38 -5.92 -8.58
N PHE A 78 8.26 -4.64 -8.91
CA PHE A 78 7.43 -4.20 -10.03
C PHE A 78 7.97 -4.64 -11.39
N ALA A 79 9.29 -4.64 -11.58
CA ALA A 79 9.93 -5.00 -12.84
C ALA A 79 9.96 -6.53 -13.12
N THR A 80 9.51 -7.38 -12.19
CA THR A 80 9.47 -8.84 -12.40
C THR A 80 8.46 -9.25 -13.48
N SER A 81 7.48 -8.42 -13.77
CA SER A 81 6.51 -8.66 -14.83
C SER A 81 6.12 -7.34 -15.49
N SER A 82 5.87 -7.40 -16.79
CA SER A 82 5.37 -6.26 -17.56
C SER A 82 4.32 -6.72 -18.56
N LEU A 83 3.28 -5.93 -18.73
CA LEU A 83 2.28 -6.09 -19.77
C LEU A 83 2.33 -4.85 -20.66
N VAL A 84 2.69 -5.05 -21.92
CA VAL A 84 2.69 -4.00 -22.95
C VAL A 84 1.68 -4.37 -24.02
N LEU A 85 0.72 -3.50 -24.25
CA LEU A 85 -0.32 -3.69 -25.25
C LEU A 85 -0.36 -2.47 -26.18
N PRO A 86 -0.87 -2.62 -27.41
CA PRO A 86 -0.97 -1.51 -28.37
C PRO A 86 -1.71 -0.30 -27.79
N THR A 87 -1.26 0.87 -28.15
CA THR A 87 -1.89 2.15 -27.81
C THR A 87 -2.75 2.67 -28.96
N ASP A 88 -3.73 3.49 -28.64
CA ASP A 88 -4.45 4.31 -29.62
C ASP A 88 -4.34 5.80 -29.27
N ILE A 89 -5.02 6.65 -30.04
CA ILE A 89 -5.00 8.11 -29.83
C ILE A 89 -5.53 8.52 -28.44
N ASN A 90 -6.39 7.71 -27.84
CA ASN A 90 -6.95 8.01 -26.54
C ASN A 90 -5.92 7.86 -25.40
N ALA A 91 -4.80 7.18 -25.64
CA ALA A 91 -3.75 6.99 -24.62
C ALA A 91 -3.11 8.31 -24.11
N SER A 92 -3.24 9.40 -24.87
CA SER A 92 -2.81 10.74 -24.46
C SER A 92 -3.79 11.48 -23.55
N LEU A 93 -5.02 10.97 -23.39
CA LEU A 93 -6.04 11.59 -22.55
C LEU A 93 -5.84 11.28 -21.07
N PRO A 94 -6.36 12.11 -20.15
CA PRO A 94 -6.46 11.78 -18.74
C PRO A 94 -7.25 10.48 -18.50
N THR A 95 -6.88 9.74 -17.47
CA THR A 95 -7.42 8.39 -17.18
C THR A 95 -8.95 8.35 -17.08
N ASN A 96 -9.59 9.35 -16.47
CA ASN A 96 -11.05 9.43 -16.38
C ASN A 96 -11.70 9.51 -17.78
N GLN A 97 -11.15 10.31 -18.69
CA GLN A 97 -11.65 10.42 -20.06
C GLN A 97 -11.39 9.13 -20.88
N ARG A 98 -10.29 8.45 -20.64
CA ARG A 98 -10.00 7.15 -21.24
C ARG A 98 -11.02 6.10 -20.80
N LEU A 99 -11.39 6.09 -19.50
CA LEU A 99 -12.41 5.19 -18.96
C LEU A 99 -13.78 5.43 -19.60
N GLU A 100 -14.21 6.68 -19.71
CA GLU A 100 -15.48 7.04 -20.34
C GLU A 100 -15.58 6.58 -21.80
N LYS A 101 -14.47 6.65 -22.53
CA LYS A 101 -14.38 6.28 -23.95
C LYS A 101 -14.04 4.81 -24.20
N PHE A 102 -13.71 4.05 -23.15
CA PHE A 102 -13.10 2.72 -23.28
C PHE A 102 -13.98 1.74 -24.07
N ALA A 103 -15.27 1.69 -23.81
CA ALA A 103 -16.19 0.76 -24.48
C ALA A 103 -16.23 0.91 -26.01
N GLY A 104 -15.98 2.12 -26.54
CA GLY A 104 -15.96 2.41 -27.97
C GLY A 104 -14.55 2.53 -28.57
N SER A 105 -13.50 2.30 -27.78
CA SER A 105 -12.10 2.48 -28.19
C SER A 105 -11.37 1.16 -28.38
N LYS A 106 -10.18 1.26 -28.98
CA LYS A 106 -9.19 0.17 -29.02
C LYS A 106 -8.00 0.46 -28.09
N ASP A 107 -8.24 1.21 -27.02
CA ASP A 107 -7.19 1.60 -26.07
C ASP A 107 -6.77 0.41 -25.18
N MET A 108 -6.06 -0.54 -25.77
CA MET A 108 -5.54 -1.71 -25.06
C MET A 108 -4.48 -1.32 -24.00
N ALA A 109 -3.83 -0.16 -24.16
CA ALA A 109 -2.92 0.35 -23.15
C ALA A 109 -3.64 0.67 -21.83
N MET A 110 -4.96 0.92 -21.85
CA MET A 110 -5.76 1.06 -20.63
C MET A 110 -5.86 -0.26 -19.87
N VAL A 111 -5.95 -1.40 -20.57
CA VAL A 111 -5.93 -2.73 -19.96
C VAL A 111 -4.57 -2.99 -19.30
N ALA A 112 -3.47 -2.65 -19.98
CA ALA A 112 -2.12 -2.74 -19.40
C ALA A 112 -1.95 -1.83 -18.18
N LEU A 113 -2.52 -0.63 -18.21
CA LEU A 113 -2.53 0.29 -17.07
C LEU A 113 -3.29 -0.31 -15.88
N MET A 114 -4.47 -0.89 -16.08
CA MET A 114 -5.26 -1.53 -15.02
C MET A 114 -4.52 -2.73 -14.41
N TYR A 115 -3.89 -3.56 -15.24
CA TYR A 115 -3.04 -4.66 -14.76
C TYR A 115 -1.90 -4.16 -13.87
N ASN A 116 -1.15 -3.17 -14.34
CA ASN A 116 -0.03 -2.60 -13.59
C ASN A 116 -0.48 -1.87 -12.32
N TYR A 117 -1.65 -1.23 -12.36
CA TYR A 117 -2.24 -0.59 -11.18
C TYR A 117 -2.67 -1.62 -10.12
N GLY A 118 -3.28 -2.73 -10.53
CA GLY A 118 -3.58 -3.83 -9.61
C GLY A 118 -2.32 -4.40 -8.95
N ARG A 119 -1.23 -4.57 -9.73
CA ARG A 119 0.07 -4.96 -9.17
C ARG A 119 0.62 -3.94 -8.17
N TYR A 120 0.52 -2.65 -8.47
CA TYR A 120 0.89 -1.60 -7.54
C TYR A 120 0.12 -1.71 -6.22
N LEU A 121 -1.20 -1.88 -6.27
CA LEU A 121 -2.03 -2.03 -5.08
C LEU A 121 -1.62 -3.25 -4.24
N LEU A 122 -1.35 -4.38 -4.88
CA LEU A 122 -0.94 -5.60 -4.18
C LEU A 122 0.47 -5.44 -3.56
N ILE A 123 1.45 -4.96 -4.31
CA ILE A 123 2.80 -4.70 -3.80
C ILE A 123 2.77 -3.73 -2.62
N SER A 124 1.92 -2.71 -2.69
CA SER A 124 1.84 -1.69 -1.64
C SER A 124 1.10 -2.16 -0.38
N SER A 125 0.25 -3.19 -0.48
CA SER A 125 -0.56 -3.71 0.63
C SER A 125 -0.07 -5.03 1.22
N SER A 126 0.83 -5.74 0.53
CA SER A 126 1.31 -7.06 0.96
C SER A 126 2.81 -7.19 0.70
N GLN A 127 3.59 -7.17 1.77
CA GLN A 127 5.05 -7.25 1.71
C GLN A 127 5.56 -8.44 2.54
N PRO A 128 6.69 -9.05 2.16
CA PRO A 128 7.31 -10.10 2.95
C PRO A 128 7.56 -9.67 4.39
N GLY A 129 7.17 -10.51 5.35
CA GLY A 129 7.27 -10.23 6.78
C GLY A 129 6.14 -9.36 7.34
N GLY A 130 5.21 -8.88 6.49
CA GLY A 130 3.98 -8.20 6.90
C GLY A 130 2.77 -9.14 6.95
N GLN A 131 1.59 -8.56 7.16
CA GLN A 131 0.33 -9.27 7.05
C GLN A 131 -0.11 -9.34 5.58
N ALA A 132 -0.91 -10.35 5.24
CA ALA A 132 -1.55 -10.43 3.93
C ALA A 132 -2.49 -9.23 3.72
N ALA A 133 -2.79 -8.90 2.46
CA ALA A 133 -3.82 -7.92 2.13
C ALA A 133 -5.18 -8.43 2.59
N ASN A 134 -5.91 -7.61 3.37
CA ASN A 134 -7.29 -7.89 3.76
C ASN A 134 -8.27 -7.47 2.66
N LEU A 135 -9.59 -7.43 2.93
CA LEU A 135 -10.61 -7.08 1.92
C LEU A 135 -10.35 -5.75 1.22
N GLN A 136 -9.85 -4.74 1.93
CA GLN A 136 -9.53 -3.42 1.38
C GLN A 136 -8.03 -3.20 1.15
N GLY A 137 -7.20 -4.23 1.31
CA GLY A 137 -5.76 -4.04 1.36
C GLY A 137 -5.36 -3.16 2.54
N VAL A 138 -4.73 -2.01 2.26
CA VAL A 138 -4.42 -0.97 3.25
C VAL A 138 -5.20 0.33 2.99
N TRP A 139 -6.15 0.31 2.06
CA TRP A 139 -6.82 1.48 1.48
C TRP A 139 -8.16 1.82 2.16
N ASN A 140 -8.31 1.53 3.44
CA ASN A 140 -9.49 1.88 4.19
C ASN A 140 -9.24 3.13 5.04
N ASP A 141 -10.09 4.14 4.86
CA ASP A 141 -10.12 5.37 5.64
C ASP A 141 -11.30 5.44 6.62
N SER A 142 -12.16 4.41 6.59
CA SER A 142 -13.35 4.37 7.43
C SER A 142 -13.06 3.70 8.77
N LYS A 143 -13.59 4.30 9.85
CA LYS A 143 -13.56 3.69 11.19
C LYS A 143 -14.34 2.37 11.24
N ASN A 144 -15.45 2.31 10.48
CA ASN A 144 -16.28 1.12 10.34
C ASN A 144 -16.15 0.62 8.90
N ALA A 145 -15.09 -0.14 8.64
CA ALA A 145 -14.83 -0.66 7.32
C ALA A 145 -15.95 -1.60 6.85
N PRO A 146 -16.32 -1.58 5.56
CA PRO A 146 -17.22 -2.59 5.00
C PRO A 146 -16.69 -4.00 5.29
N TRP A 147 -17.57 -4.87 5.79
CA TRP A 147 -17.21 -6.24 6.20
C TRP A 147 -16.06 -6.31 7.22
N ASP A 148 -15.91 -5.27 8.04
CA ASP A 148 -14.86 -5.14 9.07
C ASP A 148 -13.43 -5.20 8.52
N SER A 149 -13.24 -5.03 7.21
CA SER A 149 -11.94 -5.16 6.53
C SER A 149 -11.22 -6.49 6.85
N LYS A 150 -11.97 -7.55 7.13
CA LYS A 150 -11.44 -8.84 7.56
C LYS A 150 -10.90 -9.67 6.39
N TYR A 151 -10.22 -10.75 6.70
CA TYR A 151 -9.85 -11.77 5.73
C TYR A 151 -11.05 -12.64 5.40
N THR A 152 -11.40 -12.76 4.13
CA THR A 152 -12.43 -13.66 3.62
C THR A 152 -11.77 -14.65 2.69
N ILE A 153 -11.44 -15.83 3.23
CA ILE A 153 -10.52 -16.77 2.59
C ILE A 153 -11.17 -17.53 1.44
N ASN A 154 -12.49 -17.70 1.44
CA ASN A 154 -13.19 -18.51 0.45
C ASN A 154 -13.06 -18.02 -1.00
N ILE A 155 -13.03 -16.71 -1.25
CA ILE A 155 -12.86 -16.15 -2.60
C ILE A 155 -12.09 -14.81 -2.58
N ASN A 156 -12.36 -13.91 -1.64
CA ASN A 156 -11.85 -12.54 -1.69
C ASN A 156 -10.32 -12.50 -1.55
N THR A 157 -9.75 -13.26 -0.62
CA THR A 157 -8.28 -13.36 -0.47
C THR A 157 -7.65 -13.96 -1.72
N GLU A 158 -8.25 -14.98 -2.32
CA GLU A 158 -7.79 -15.58 -3.57
C GLU A 158 -7.78 -14.54 -4.70
N MET A 159 -8.88 -13.76 -4.83
CA MET A 159 -8.98 -12.71 -5.84
C MET A 159 -7.93 -11.61 -5.66
N ASN A 160 -7.63 -11.21 -4.43
CA ASN A 160 -6.58 -10.23 -4.14
C ASN A 160 -5.22 -10.68 -4.66
N TYR A 161 -4.94 -12.00 -4.63
CA TYR A 161 -3.64 -12.56 -4.98
C TYR A 161 -3.55 -13.17 -6.40
N TRP A 162 -4.61 -13.11 -7.20
CA TRP A 162 -4.55 -13.63 -8.57
C TRP A 162 -3.42 -13.03 -9.39
N LEU A 163 -3.15 -11.74 -9.22
CA LEU A 163 -2.03 -11.07 -9.91
C LEU A 163 -0.65 -11.55 -9.45
N SER A 164 -0.54 -12.19 -8.29
CA SER A 164 0.71 -12.74 -7.78
C SER A 164 0.99 -14.15 -8.29
N LEU A 165 -0.02 -14.89 -8.73
CA LEU A 165 0.12 -16.25 -9.25
C LEU A 165 0.96 -16.31 -10.54
N ILE A 166 1.10 -15.19 -11.23
CA ILE A 166 1.96 -15.05 -12.42
C ILE A 166 3.47 -15.04 -12.02
N HIS A 167 3.78 -14.90 -10.74
CA HIS A 167 5.14 -14.72 -10.22
C HIS A 167 5.63 -15.85 -9.32
N ILE A 168 4.81 -16.88 -9.11
CA ILE A 168 5.21 -18.11 -8.40
C ILE A 168 5.83 -19.07 -9.42
N SER A 169 6.99 -18.71 -9.91
CA SER A 169 7.87 -19.62 -10.64
C SER A 169 9.31 -19.35 -10.28
#